data_55a5815999f19ff060d92694a73f9348
#
_entry.id   55a5815999f19ff060d92694a73f9348
#
_cell.length_a   1.000
_cell.length_b   1.000
_cell.length_c   1.000
_cell.angle_alpha   90.00
_cell.angle_beta   90.00
_cell.angle_gamma   90.00
#
_symmetry.space_group_name_H-M   'P 1'
#
loop_
_entity.id
_entity.type
_entity.pdbx_description
1 polymer ?
#
loop_
_entity_poly.entity_id
_entity_poly.type
_entity_poly.pdbx_seq_one_letter_code
_entity_poly.pdbx_strand_id
1 'polypeptide(L)'
;MNINKESFERRKDKRFKLKDPVFAILYSSPTKTAQIVDISRGGLAIRYVKKEDDFNMINKLDIFKSDFSFYMDNIKAKTISDIEVLGEKVNGSEEVRRCGIQFEDLSKNQISQLEDFIQNVSLAEV
;
A
#
# COMPACT_ATOMS: atom_id res chain seq x y z
N MET A 1 -28.91 1.49 16.43
CA MET A 1 -28.71 2.31 15.26
C MET A 1 -27.32 2.13 14.70
N ASN A 2 -27.23 1.66 13.49
CA ASN A 2 -25.94 1.22 12.97
C ASN A 2 -25.41 2.03 11.79
N ILE A 3 -25.96 3.20 11.58
CA ILE A 3 -25.52 4.04 10.48
C ILE A 3 -24.03 4.36 10.59
N ASN A 4 -23.59 4.70 11.81
CA ASN A 4 -22.19 5.04 12.03
C ASN A 4 -21.29 3.82 11.85
N LYS A 5 -21.76 2.66 12.30
CA LYS A 5 -21.00 1.43 12.12
C LYS A 5 -20.79 1.14 10.65
N GLU A 6 -21.84 1.30 9.87
CA GLU A 6 -21.75 1.11 8.43
C GLU A 6 -20.78 2.09 7.78
N SER A 7 -20.80 3.35 8.20
CA SER A 7 -19.87 4.34 7.71
C SER A 7 -18.43 4.02 8.08
N PHE A 8 -18.20 3.58 9.31
CA PHE A 8 -16.85 3.24 9.75
C PHE A 8 -16.33 1.99 9.07
N GLU A 9 -17.20 1.08 8.74
CA GLU A 9 -16.81 -0.19 8.14
C GLU A 9 -16.95 -0.18 6.62
N ARG A 10 -16.69 0.95 6.00
CA ARG A 10 -16.62 1.00 4.54
C ARG A 10 -15.50 0.15 4.00
N ARG A 11 -14.46 -0.05 4.82
CA ARG A 11 -13.36 -0.94 4.43
C ARG A 11 -13.85 -2.36 4.52
N LYS A 12 -13.69 -3.08 3.44
CA LYS A 12 -14.05 -4.47 3.37
C LYS A 12 -13.14 -5.32 4.25
N ASP A 13 -11.88 -4.95 4.32
CA ASP A 13 -10.85 -5.69 5.04
C ASP A 13 -10.19 -4.82 6.09
N LYS A 14 -9.75 -5.47 7.16
CA LYS A 14 -9.02 -4.80 8.23
C LYS A 14 -7.64 -4.40 7.76
N ARG A 15 -7.18 -3.24 8.19
CA ARG A 15 -5.86 -2.72 7.89
C ARG A 15 -4.96 -2.84 9.10
N PHE A 16 -3.68 -3.06 8.84
CA PHE A 16 -2.68 -3.27 9.90
C PHE A 16 -1.48 -2.38 9.66
N LYS A 17 -1.00 -1.76 10.74
CA LYS A 17 0.30 -1.09 10.74
C LYS A 17 1.39 -2.15 10.81
N LEU A 18 2.55 -1.81 10.26
CA LEU A 18 3.65 -2.74 10.11
C LEU A 18 4.73 -2.45 11.14
N LYS A 19 5.24 -3.49 11.80
CA LYS A 19 6.30 -3.35 12.79
C LYS A 19 7.69 -3.28 12.16
N ASP A 20 7.84 -3.79 10.94
CA ASP A 20 9.10 -3.78 10.20
C ASP A 20 8.93 -2.98 8.91
N PRO A 21 9.98 -2.37 8.39
CA PRO A 21 9.89 -1.66 7.11
C PRO A 21 9.55 -2.62 5.97
N VAL A 22 8.48 -2.30 5.25
CA VAL A 22 8.01 -3.05 4.10
C VAL A 22 7.81 -2.07 2.96
N PHE A 23 8.17 -2.50 1.76
CA PHE A 23 8.18 -1.64 0.59
C PHE A 23 7.41 -2.27 -0.56
N ALA A 24 6.93 -1.43 -1.44
CA ALA A 24 6.33 -1.85 -2.69
C ALA A 24 7.15 -1.31 -3.86
N ILE A 25 7.36 -2.16 -4.86
CA ILE A 25 7.87 -1.72 -6.16
C ILE A 25 6.65 -1.52 -7.05
N LEU A 26 6.44 -0.28 -7.49
CA LEU A 26 5.28 0.08 -8.29
C LEU A 26 5.70 0.11 -9.76
N TYR A 27 5.12 -0.78 -10.54
CA TYR A 27 5.41 -0.83 -11.98
C TYR A 27 4.57 0.20 -12.70
N SER A 28 5.16 1.33 -12.88
CA SER A 28 4.57 2.50 -13.53
C SER A 28 5.64 3.16 -14.38
N SER A 29 5.35 4.30 -14.94
CA SER A 29 6.34 5.05 -15.72
C SER A 29 6.57 6.39 -15.02
N PRO A 30 7.70 6.57 -14.33
CA PRO A 30 8.76 5.59 -14.07
C PRO A 30 8.40 4.60 -12.97
N THR A 31 9.10 3.46 -12.94
CA THR A 31 8.99 2.51 -11.85
C THR A 31 9.54 3.14 -10.57
N LYS A 32 8.85 2.95 -9.47
CA LYS A 32 9.28 3.54 -8.20
C LYS A 32 9.11 2.57 -7.04
N THR A 33 9.88 2.80 -5.99
CA THR A 33 9.78 2.08 -4.73
C THR A 33 9.20 3.01 -3.69
N ALA A 34 8.26 2.52 -2.91
CA ALA A 34 7.61 3.31 -1.88
C ALA A 34 7.44 2.50 -0.61
N GLN A 35 7.43 3.19 0.52
CA GLN A 35 7.21 2.54 1.81
C GLN A 35 5.72 2.25 1.99
N ILE A 36 5.41 1.06 2.48
CA ILE A 36 4.05 0.67 2.80
C ILE A 36 3.72 1.19 4.20
N VAL A 37 2.61 1.91 4.31
CA VAL A 37 2.14 2.49 5.56
C VAL A 37 1.24 1.54 6.31
N ASP A 38 0.30 0.94 5.61
CA ASP A 38 -0.56 -0.10 6.15
C ASP A 38 -0.95 -1.08 5.05
N ILE A 39 -1.43 -2.25 5.46
CA ILE A 39 -1.75 -3.33 4.52
C ILE A 39 -2.98 -4.08 5.01
N SER A 40 -3.73 -4.62 4.05
CA SER A 40 -4.87 -5.50 4.29
C SER A 40 -4.90 -6.59 3.23
N ARG A 41 -5.86 -7.50 3.36
CA ARG A 41 -6.07 -8.52 2.34
C ARG A 41 -6.47 -7.93 0.98
N GLY A 42 -7.13 -6.78 1.00
CA GLY A 42 -7.65 -6.15 -0.22
C GLY A 42 -6.75 -5.10 -0.84
N GLY A 43 -5.72 -4.65 -0.13
CA GLY A 43 -4.88 -3.59 -0.64
C GLY A 43 -3.90 -3.07 0.37
N LEU A 44 -3.26 -1.96 0.03
CA LEU A 44 -2.30 -1.32 0.89
C LEU A 44 -2.29 0.19 0.66
N ALA A 45 -1.66 0.90 1.57
CA ALA A 45 -1.40 2.31 1.40
C ALA A 45 0.11 2.52 1.40
N ILE A 46 0.57 3.37 0.50
CA ILE A 46 1.97 3.75 0.42
C ILE A 46 2.12 5.23 0.68
N ARG A 47 3.32 5.60 1.04
CA ARG A 47 3.73 6.98 1.17
C ARG A 47 4.92 7.19 0.25
N TYR A 48 4.85 8.24 -0.56
CA TYR A 48 5.90 8.51 -1.52
C TYR A 48 6.06 10.00 -1.74
N VAL A 49 7.20 10.39 -2.30
CA VAL A 49 7.48 11.76 -2.67
C VAL A 49 7.20 11.90 -4.16
N LYS A 50 6.25 12.76 -4.49
CA LYS A 50 5.89 13.01 -5.89
C LYS A 50 6.89 13.95 -6.53
N LYS A 51 7.38 13.56 -7.69
CA LYS A 51 8.24 14.38 -8.53
C LYS A 51 7.45 14.85 -9.74
N GLU A 52 7.94 15.90 -10.37
CA GLU A 52 7.24 16.58 -11.45
C GLU A 52 6.80 15.63 -12.58
N ASP A 53 7.67 14.66 -12.90
CA ASP A 53 7.42 13.74 -14.00
C ASP A 53 6.75 12.45 -13.58
N ASP A 54 6.30 12.35 -12.35
CA ASP A 54 5.72 11.10 -11.86
C ASP A 54 4.38 10.80 -12.50
N PHE A 55 4.22 9.55 -12.86
CA PHE A 55 3.03 9.02 -13.48
C PHE A 55 2.41 8.01 -12.52
N ASN A 56 1.19 8.24 -12.09
CA ASN A 56 0.59 7.46 -11.00
C ASN A 56 -0.26 6.27 -11.45
N MET A 57 -0.23 5.94 -12.73
CA MET A 57 -0.96 4.77 -13.20
C MET A 57 -0.12 3.51 -13.00
N ILE A 58 -0.58 2.65 -12.12
CA ILE A 58 0.05 1.36 -11.91
C ILE A 58 -0.94 0.27 -12.28
N ASN A 59 -0.43 -0.87 -12.70
CA ASN A 59 -1.24 -2.05 -12.96
C ASN A 59 -0.75 -3.28 -12.19
N LYS A 60 0.43 -3.19 -11.60
CA LYS A 60 0.95 -4.27 -10.76
C LYS A 60 2.03 -3.74 -9.82
N LEU A 61 2.33 -4.50 -8.79
CA LEU A 61 3.38 -4.18 -7.83
C LEU A 61 3.97 -5.45 -7.24
N ASP A 62 5.14 -5.26 -6.63
CA ASP A 62 5.77 -6.28 -5.78
C ASP A 62 5.79 -5.76 -4.35
N ILE A 63 5.78 -6.66 -3.37
CA ILE A 63 5.89 -6.34 -1.95
C ILE A 63 7.12 -7.06 -1.39
N PHE A 64 7.94 -6.35 -0.62
CA PHE A 64 9.09 -6.99 0.01
C PHE A 64 9.44 -6.35 1.35
N LYS A 65 10.00 -7.17 2.24
CA LYS A 65 10.60 -6.67 3.49
C LYS A 65 12.02 -6.18 3.19
N SER A 66 12.47 -5.23 3.99
CA SER A 66 13.79 -4.62 3.78
C SER A 66 14.94 -5.62 3.84
N ASP A 67 14.79 -6.71 4.59
CA ASP A 67 15.81 -7.75 4.69
C ASP A 67 15.63 -8.87 3.66
N PHE A 68 14.66 -8.73 2.78
CA PHE A 68 14.30 -9.71 1.75
C PHE A 68 13.91 -11.10 2.28
N SER A 69 13.54 -11.19 3.54
CA SER A 69 12.99 -12.45 4.08
C SER A 69 11.60 -12.74 3.51
N PHE A 70 10.97 -11.76 2.91
CA PHE A 70 9.70 -11.92 2.21
C PHE A 70 9.75 -11.14 0.90
N TYR A 71 9.29 -11.77 -0.16
CA TYR A 71 9.13 -11.13 -1.46
C TYR A 71 7.92 -11.73 -2.16
N MET A 72 6.98 -10.89 -2.54
CA MET A 72 5.80 -11.32 -3.26
C MET A 72 5.68 -10.47 -4.51
N ASP A 73 5.76 -11.09 -5.67
CA ASP A 73 5.83 -10.35 -6.92
C ASP A 73 4.54 -10.43 -7.73
N ASN A 74 4.46 -9.57 -8.72
CA ASN A 74 3.47 -9.63 -9.78
C ASN A 74 2.04 -9.60 -9.28
N ILE A 75 1.77 -8.71 -8.34
CA ILE A 75 0.45 -8.51 -7.78
C ILE A 75 -0.29 -7.50 -8.65
N LYS A 76 -1.39 -7.91 -9.25
CA LYS A 76 -2.23 -6.98 -10.01
C LYS A 76 -2.88 -6.00 -9.05
N ALA A 77 -2.85 -4.73 -9.40
CA ALA A 77 -3.32 -3.69 -8.49
C ALA A 77 -3.72 -2.43 -9.26
N LYS A 78 -4.51 -1.61 -8.61
CA LYS A 78 -4.88 -0.30 -9.15
C LYS A 78 -4.89 0.74 -8.05
N THR A 79 -4.60 1.97 -8.42
CA THR A 79 -4.70 3.12 -7.51
C THR A 79 -6.17 3.48 -7.29
N ILE A 80 -6.58 3.60 -6.04
CA ILE A 80 -7.94 4.03 -5.69
C ILE A 80 -7.96 5.40 -5.04
N SER A 81 -6.84 5.89 -4.53
CA SER A 81 -6.74 7.23 -3.97
C SER A 81 -5.29 7.70 -4.03
N ASP A 82 -5.10 9.00 -4.14
CA ASP A 82 -3.77 9.59 -4.17
C ASP A 82 -3.92 11.03 -3.68
N ILE A 83 -3.53 11.26 -2.43
CA ILE A 83 -3.75 12.55 -1.77
C ILE A 83 -2.44 13.13 -1.25
N GLU A 84 -2.37 14.45 -1.26
CA GLU A 84 -1.25 15.18 -0.67
C GLU A 84 -1.34 15.10 0.86
N VAL A 85 -0.20 14.86 1.49
CA VAL A 85 -0.10 14.93 2.95
C VAL A 85 0.23 16.37 3.32
N LEU A 86 -0.75 17.07 3.86
CA LEU A 86 -0.62 18.50 4.15
C LEU A 86 0.49 18.76 5.17
N GLY A 87 1.28 19.77 4.89
CA GLY A 87 2.35 20.19 5.78
C GLY A 87 3.63 19.42 5.64
N GLU A 88 3.67 18.41 4.79
CA GLU A 88 4.88 17.65 4.55
C GLU A 88 5.43 17.97 3.16
N LYS A 89 6.65 18.45 3.12
CA LYS A 89 7.35 18.77 1.89
C LYS A 89 8.79 18.30 2.02
N VAL A 90 9.34 17.83 0.92
CA VAL A 90 10.73 17.42 0.83
C VAL A 90 11.40 18.32 -0.19
N ASN A 91 12.55 18.90 0.17
CA ASN A 91 13.31 19.80 -0.71
C ASN A 91 12.47 20.96 -1.28
N GLY A 92 11.56 21.48 -0.46
CA GLY A 92 10.79 22.70 -0.77
C GLY A 92 9.67 22.53 -1.77
N SER A 93 9.92 21.89 -2.90
CA SER A 93 8.92 21.79 -3.98
C SER A 93 8.30 20.41 -4.14
N GLU A 94 8.90 19.39 -3.57
CA GLU A 94 8.39 18.04 -3.68
C GLU A 94 7.31 17.78 -2.63
N GLU A 95 6.18 17.21 -3.04
CA GLU A 95 5.10 16.91 -2.13
C GLU A 95 5.13 15.45 -1.68
N VAL A 96 4.81 15.25 -0.42
CA VAL A 96 4.59 13.92 0.12
C VAL A 96 3.14 13.53 -0.14
N ARG A 97 2.93 12.34 -0.64
CA ARG A 97 1.60 11.86 -0.98
C ARG A 97 1.35 10.50 -0.34
N ARG A 98 0.08 10.24 -0.07
CA ARG A 98 -0.39 8.93 0.38
C ARG A 98 -1.30 8.36 -0.69
N CYS A 99 -0.98 7.15 -1.11
CA CYS A 99 -1.70 6.49 -2.20
C CYS A 99 -2.32 5.20 -1.69
N GLY A 100 -3.62 5.05 -1.88
CA GLY A 100 -4.33 3.80 -1.61
C GLY A 100 -4.36 2.95 -2.85
N ILE A 101 -4.04 1.67 -2.68
CA ILE A 101 -3.91 0.71 -3.77
C ILE A 101 -4.76 -0.51 -3.44
N GLN A 102 -5.57 -0.93 -4.39
CA GLN A 102 -6.41 -2.11 -4.27
C GLN A 102 -5.81 -3.24 -5.09
N PHE A 103 -5.69 -4.43 -4.49
CA PHE A 103 -5.26 -5.62 -5.22
C PHE A 103 -6.39 -6.12 -6.11
N GLU A 104 -6.01 -6.72 -7.24
CA GLU A 104 -6.96 -7.27 -8.20
C GLU A 104 -6.62 -8.72 -8.49
N ASP A 105 -7.65 -9.55 -8.58
CA ASP A 105 -7.51 -10.92 -9.07
C ASP A 105 -6.42 -11.74 -8.40
N LEU A 106 -6.32 -11.64 -7.07
CA LEU A 106 -5.35 -12.44 -6.33
C LEU A 106 -5.66 -13.92 -6.46
N SER A 107 -4.63 -14.71 -6.76
CA SER A 107 -4.74 -16.15 -6.74
C SER A 107 -4.88 -16.65 -5.30
N LYS A 108 -5.30 -17.90 -5.13
CA LYS A 108 -5.39 -18.50 -3.80
C LYS A 108 -4.03 -18.52 -3.10
N ASN A 109 -2.97 -18.81 -3.85
CA ASN A 109 -1.62 -18.78 -3.31
C ASN A 109 -1.22 -17.38 -2.85
N GLN A 110 -1.54 -16.39 -3.65
CA GLN A 110 -1.24 -15.00 -3.29
C GLN A 110 -1.99 -14.58 -2.03
N ILE A 111 -3.26 -14.95 -1.93
CA ILE A 111 -4.06 -14.65 -0.72
C ILE A 111 -3.43 -15.31 0.50
N SER A 112 -3.04 -16.57 0.39
CA SER A 112 -2.43 -17.30 1.49
C SER A 112 -1.10 -16.68 1.91
N GLN A 113 -0.25 -16.35 0.95
CA GLN A 113 1.02 -15.68 1.22
C GLN A 113 0.82 -14.33 1.91
N LEU A 114 -0.16 -13.59 1.44
CA LEU A 114 -0.46 -12.27 1.97
C LEU A 114 -0.98 -12.35 3.39
N GLU A 115 -1.86 -13.29 3.68
CA GLU A 115 -2.39 -13.49 5.03
C GLU A 115 -1.29 -13.88 6.00
N ASP A 116 -0.42 -14.78 5.62
CA ASP A 116 0.74 -15.16 6.44
C ASP A 116 1.65 -13.97 6.69
N PHE A 117 1.91 -13.20 5.65
CA PHE A 117 2.76 -12.02 5.75
C PHE A 117 2.17 -11.00 6.72
N ILE A 118 0.88 -10.68 6.57
CA ILE A 118 0.20 -9.72 7.44
C ILE A 118 0.29 -10.17 8.89
N GLN A 119 0.07 -11.45 9.14
CA GLN A 119 0.12 -11.98 10.49
C GLN A 119 1.52 -11.83 11.12
N ASN A 120 2.56 -11.95 10.30
CA ASN A 120 3.93 -11.87 10.79
C ASN A 120 4.44 -10.44 10.97
N VAL A 121 3.97 -9.50 10.17
CA VAL A 121 4.51 -8.14 10.17
C VAL A 121 3.61 -7.11 10.82
N SER A 122 2.38 -7.46 11.16
CA SER A 122 1.45 -6.48 11.71
C SER A 122 1.85 -6.10 13.13
N LEU A 123 1.81 -4.79 13.39
CA LEU A 123 2.03 -4.24 14.72
C LEU A 123 0.72 -4.06 15.44
N ALA A 124 -0.24 -3.49 14.74
CA ALA A 124 -1.54 -3.18 15.31
C ALA A 124 -2.54 -2.98 14.19
N GLU A 125 -3.79 -3.28 14.48
CA GLU A 125 -4.87 -2.97 13.55
C GLU A 125 -5.08 -1.46 13.51
N VAL A 126 -5.24 -0.93 12.32
CA VAL A 126 -5.45 0.50 12.11
C VAL A 126 -6.90 0.88 12.33
#